data_11acd45018d1d66410879e326d7acfc6
#
_entry.id   11acd45018d1d66410879e326d7acfc6
#
_cell.length_a   1.000
_cell.length_b   1.000
_cell.length_c   1.000
_cell.angle_alpha   90.00
_cell.angle_beta   90.00
_cell.angle_gamma   90.00
#
_symmetry.space_group_name_H-M   'P 1'
#
loop_
_entity.id
_entity.type
_entity.pdbx_description
1 polymer ?
#
loop_
_entity_poly.entity_id
_entity_poly.type
_entity_poly.pdbx_seq_one_letter_code
_entity_poly.pdbx_strand_id
1 'polypeptide(L)'
;AGSLTTFFTSSTQVASTAGNYYYNVYQTASTLTNAAVQFALAYGNEAGSGSLNFNNLVNGRSPSSTIYGQYQDLVLGDENTNFVFGAITSSEFIAISFDRARYKESLFLGSLALTIKGPIAASGSITLTDNSNYVSSVVYTNGGMRVFQLISGSQGAKYSGSTTTSDGYSLNSGSYGWLLPDIGTILLNPKALSSPTASGGIGFVFSGSATASAAPVTPPLVPVSYTHLTLP
;
A
#
# COMPACT_ATOMS: atom_id res chain seq x y z
N ALA A 1 16.41 -15.81 6.23
CA ALA A 1 15.24 -14.94 6.28
C ALA A 1 15.35 -14.07 7.53
N GLY A 2 15.41 -12.76 7.36
CA GLY A 2 15.45 -11.80 8.46
C GLY A 2 14.08 -11.26 8.78
N SER A 3 13.70 -11.22 10.05
CA SER A 3 12.51 -10.51 10.52
C SER A 3 12.87 -9.04 10.65
N LEU A 4 12.07 -8.16 10.04
CA LEU A 4 12.23 -6.72 10.20
C LEU A 4 11.50 -6.28 11.47
N THR A 5 12.26 -5.87 12.50
CA THR A 5 11.69 -5.55 13.81
C THR A 5 11.67 -4.05 14.13
N THR A 6 12.41 -3.24 13.39
CA THR A 6 12.54 -1.80 13.65
C THR A 6 12.54 -1.03 12.34
N PHE A 7 11.83 0.11 12.30
CA PHE A 7 11.70 0.94 11.11
C PHE A 7 12.03 2.39 11.41
N PHE A 8 12.68 3.03 10.46
CA PHE A 8 13.02 4.44 10.49
C PHE A 8 12.58 5.11 9.20
N THR A 9 11.80 6.17 9.29
CA THR A 9 11.46 7.02 8.16
C THR A 9 12.41 8.21 8.10
N SER A 10 12.91 8.53 6.93
CA SER A 10 13.88 9.61 6.77
C SER A 10 13.57 10.57 5.64
N SER A 11 12.59 10.30 4.82
CA SER A 11 12.20 11.19 3.74
C SER A 11 10.78 11.69 3.92
N THR A 12 10.55 12.92 3.53
CA THR A 12 9.23 13.53 3.51
C THR A 12 8.80 13.73 2.06
N GLN A 13 7.53 13.57 1.80
CA GLN A 13 6.94 13.87 0.50
C GLN A 13 6.86 15.39 0.34
N VAL A 14 7.88 16.00 -0.27
CA VAL A 14 7.95 17.44 -0.50
C VAL A 14 7.88 17.71 -2.00
N ALA A 15 6.83 18.39 -2.44
CA ALA A 15 6.53 18.62 -3.85
C ALA A 15 7.54 19.51 -4.57
N SER A 16 8.21 20.43 -3.87
CA SER A 16 8.85 21.57 -4.54
C SER A 16 10.36 21.52 -4.65
N THR A 17 11.06 20.72 -3.86
CA THR A 17 12.51 20.86 -3.77
C THR A 17 13.33 19.63 -4.15
N ALA A 18 12.77 18.43 -4.06
CA ALA A 18 13.55 17.20 -4.24
C ALA A 18 12.91 16.16 -5.14
N GLY A 19 11.70 16.38 -5.64
CA GLY A 19 10.97 15.37 -6.42
C GLY A 19 10.68 14.07 -5.65
N ASN A 20 10.79 14.09 -4.33
CA ASN A 20 10.53 12.92 -3.49
C ASN A 20 9.05 12.79 -3.24
N TYR A 21 8.42 11.87 -3.94
CA TYR A 21 6.99 11.56 -3.83
C TYR A 21 6.73 10.33 -2.97
N TYR A 22 7.71 9.91 -2.17
CA TYR A 22 7.66 8.70 -1.37
C TYR A 22 8.46 8.84 -0.07
N TYR A 23 8.19 7.93 0.89
CA TYR A 23 8.93 7.82 2.14
C TYR A 23 9.75 6.55 2.14
N ASN A 24 11.05 6.67 2.35
CA ASN A 24 11.90 5.51 2.55
C ASN A 24 11.83 5.02 3.99
N VAL A 25 11.74 3.72 4.16
CA VAL A 25 11.81 3.04 5.44
C VAL A 25 13.10 2.22 5.49
N TYR A 26 13.92 2.52 6.47
CA TYR A 26 15.25 1.94 6.64
C TYR A 26 15.25 0.87 7.73
N GLN A 27 16.22 -0.04 7.67
CA GLN A 27 16.44 -1.04 8.72
C GLN A 27 17.06 -0.45 10.00
N THR A 28 17.75 0.69 9.88
CA THR A 28 18.38 1.43 10.97
C THR A 28 18.17 2.92 10.75
N ALA A 29 18.59 3.76 11.69
CA ALA A 29 18.51 5.21 11.50
C ALA A 29 19.24 5.61 10.22
N SER A 30 18.61 6.42 9.37
CA SER A 30 19.12 6.84 8.06
C SER A 30 20.45 7.61 8.10
N THR A 31 20.80 8.12 9.27
CA THR A 31 22.07 8.84 9.53
C THR A 31 23.27 7.89 9.69
N LEU A 32 23.03 6.59 9.83
CA LEU A 32 24.09 5.61 9.98
C LEU A 32 24.61 5.16 8.61
N THR A 33 25.93 4.94 8.52
CA THR A 33 26.60 4.56 7.27
C THR A 33 26.16 3.20 6.72
N ASN A 34 25.62 2.34 7.58
CA ASN A 34 25.08 1.02 7.22
C ASN A 34 23.56 1.01 7.03
N ALA A 35 22.92 2.19 7.00
CA ALA A 35 21.50 2.29 6.76
C ALA A 35 21.15 1.82 5.35
N ALA A 36 20.23 0.86 5.25
CA ALA A 36 19.76 0.35 3.98
C ALA A 36 18.23 0.44 3.91
N VAL A 37 17.72 0.89 2.77
CA VAL A 37 16.28 0.95 2.50
C VAL A 37 15.72 -0.47 2.51
N GLN A 38 14.61 -0.66 3.18
CA GLN A 38 13.85 -1.91 3.18
C GLN A 38 12.72 -1.86 2.17
N PHE A 39 11.98 -0.77 2.21
CA PHE A 39 10.89 -0.48 1.31
C PHE A 39 10.60 1.02 1.30
N ALA A 40 9.83 1.45 0.32
CA ALA A 40 9.32 2.82 0.22
C ALA A 40 7.79 2.81 0.31
N LEU A 41 7.24 3.87 0.86
CA LEU A 41 5.80 4.13 0.93
C LEU A 41 5.47 5.31 0.02
N ALA A 42 4.42 5.17 -0.79
CA ALA A 42 3.89 6.24 -1.60
C ALA A 42 2.36 6.25 -1.55
N TYR A 43 1.75 7.42 -1.70
CA TYR A 43 0.31 7.56 -1.81
C TYR A 43 -0.03 8.04 -3.21
N GLY A 44 -0.89 7.31 -3.88
CA GLY A 44 -1.44 7.65 -5.19
C GLY A 44 -2.91 8.04 -5.08
N ASN A 45 -3.30 9.13 -5.72
CA ASN A 45 -4.68 9.59 -5.81
C ASN A 45 -4.93 10.22 -7.18
N GLU A 46 -5.92 9.74 -7.89
CA GLU A 46 -6.26 10.17 -9.26
C GLU A 46 -6.53 11.68 -9.35
N ALA A 47 -7.28 12.23 -8.40
CA ALA A 47 -7.62 13.65 -8.33
C ALA A 47 -6.48 14.52 -7.75
N GLY A 48 -5.37 13.90 -7.29
CA GLY A 48 -4.25 14.63 -6.73
C GLY A 48 -4.40 15.06 -5.28
N SER A 49 -5.42 14.57 -4.58
CA SER A 49 -5.62 14.86 -3.15
C SER A 49 -4.50 14.28 -2.28
N GLY A 50 -4.32 14.82 -1.09
CA GLY A 50 -3.35 14.32 -0.11
C GLY A 50 -1.89 14.69 -0.36
N SER A 51 -1.61 15.56 -1.31
CA SER A 51 -0.26 16.05 -1.58
C SER A 51 0.09 17.26 -0.73
N LEU A 52 1.30 17.27 -0.17
CA LEU A 52 1.84 18.44 0.50
C LEU A 52 2.31 19.49 -0.52
N ASN A 53 2.12 20.77 -0.18
CA ASN A 53 2.63 21.91 -0.96
C ASN A 53 2.29 21.85 -2.45
N PHE A 54 1.10 21.38 -2.78
CA PHE A 54 0.65 21.29 -4.15
C PHE A 54 0.25 22.65 -4.71
N ASN A 55 0.83 23.04 -5.84
CA ASN A 55 0.43 24.18 -6.62
C ASN A 55 0.06 23.73 -8.05
N ASN A 56 -1.24 23.61 -8.31
CA ASN A 56 -1.76 23.17 -9.59
C ASN A 56 -1.53 24.17 -10.73
N LEU A 57 -1.22 25.43 -10.43
CA LEU A 57 -1.02 26.47 -11.43
C LEU A 57 0.34 26.35 -12.13
N VAL A 58 1.29 25.66 -11.53
CA VAL A 58 2.67 25.58 -12.06
C VAL A 58 2.92 24.34 -12.90
N ASN A 59 2.44 23.15 -12.48
CA ASN A 59 2.85 21.88 -13.09
C ASN A 59 1.69 20.96 -13.49
N GLY A 60 0.44 21.35 -13.33
CA GLY A 60 -0.73 20.60 -13.78
C GLY A 60 -1.02 19.28 -13.03
N ARG A 61 -0.06 18.70 -12.34
CA ARG A 61 -0.24 17.44 -11.58
C ARG A 61 0.38 17.55 -10.19
N SER A 62 -0.33 17.03 -9.20
CA SER A 62 0.20 16.90 -7.83
C SER A 62 1.09 15.66 -7.70
N PRO A 63 1.94 15.57 -6.67
CA PRO A 63 2.70 14.36 -6.38
C PRO A 63 1.85 13.09 -6.32
N SER A 64 0.70 13.12 -5.66
CA SER A 64 -0.19 11.96 -5.55
C SER A 64 -0.83 11.55 -6.88
N SER A 65 -1.21 12.51 -7.74
CA SER A 65 -1.72 12.19 -9.08
C SER A 65 -0.63 11.68 -10.00
N THR A 66 0.59 12.18 -9.85
CA THR A 66 1.75 11.67 -10.59
C THR A 66 2.03 10.21 -10.22
N ILE A 67 2.03 9.88 -8.93
CA ILE A 67 2.21 8.50 -8.46
C ILE A 67 1.08 7.62 -8.98
N TYR A 68 -0.16 8.08 -8.91
CA TYR A 68 -1.29 7.30 -9.39
C TYR A 68 -1.14 6.96 -10.88
N GLY A 69 -0.84 7.96 -11.72
CA GLY A 69 -0.63 7.76 -13.15
C GLY A 69 0.58 6.86 -13.48
N GLN A 70 1.70 7.02 -12.75
CA GLN A 70 2.86 6.14 -12.94
C GLN A 70 2.54 4.67 -12.66
N TYR A 71 1.75 4.40 -11.64
CA TYR A 71 1.34 3.02 -11.36
C TYR A 71 0.26 2.52 -12.32
N GLN A 72 -0.62 3.40 -12.85
CA GLN A 72 -1.52 3.02 -13.94
C GLN A 72 -0.74 2.52 -15.15
N ASP A 73 0.20 3.32 -15.63
CA ASP A 73 1.03 2.94 -16.76
C ASP A 73 1.83 1.67 -16.48
N LEU A 74 2.49 1.60 -15.32
CA LEU A 74 3.35 0.47 -14.97
C LEU A 74 2.57 -0.84 -14.81
N VAL A 75 1.44 -0.80 -14.11
CA VAL A 75 0.71 -2.00 -13.68
C VAL A 75 -0.41 -2.35 -14.66
N LEU A 76 -1.19 -1.34 -15.07
CA LEU A 76 -2.35 -1.55 -15.93
C LEU A 76 -2.00 -1.41 -17.42
N GLY A 77 -0.89 -0.74 -17.75
CA GLY A 77 -0.48 -0.48 -19.12
C GLY A 77 -1.36 0.55 -19.84
N ASP A 78 -2.16 1.29 -19.10
CA ASP A 78 -3.09 2.30 -19.62
C ASP A 78 -3.42 3.32 -18.53
N GLU A 79 -3.19 4.60 -18.84
CA GLU A 79 -3.45 5.71 -17.92
C GLU A 79 -4.94 6.02 -17.70
N ASN A 80 -5.86 5.42 -18.48
CA ASN A 80 -7.30 5.64 -18.39
C ASN A 80 -8.03 4.53 -17.61
N THR A 81 -7.33 3.46 -17.26
CA THR A 81 -7.91 2.33 -16.53
C THR A 81 -7.70 2.50 -15.03
N ASN A 82 -8.75 2.40 -14.25
CA ASN A 82 -8.67 2.51 -12.79
C ASN A 82 -8.36 1.17 -12.12
N PHE A 83 -7.75 1.23 -10.94
CA PHE A 83 -7.49 0.05 -10.11
C PHE A 83 -8.80 -0.54 -9.60
N VAL A 84 -8.91 -1.89 -9.65
CA VAL A 84 -10.10 -2.61 -9.19
C VAL A 84 -9.69 -3.63 -8.14
N PHE A 85 -9.88 -3.29 -6.87
CA PHE A 85 -9.57 -4.18 -5.75
C PHE A 85 -10.75 -5.11 -5.47
N GLY A 86 -10.61 -6.38 -5.84
CA GLY A 86 -11.73 -7.32 -5.85
C GLY A 86 -12.76 -6.91 -6.91
N ALA A 87 -13.90 -6.33 -6.47
CA ALA A 87 -14.94 -5.82 -7.36
C ALA A 87 -15.14 -4.30 -7.25
N ILE A 88 -14.26 -3.61 -6.53
CA ILE A 88 -14.42 -2.19 -6.21
C ILE A 88 -13.35 -1.37 -6.91
N THR A 89 -13.80 -0.44 -7.75
CA THR A 89 -12.94 0.57 -8.38
C THR A 89 -12.43 1.56 -7.33
N SER A 90 -11.14 1.86 -7.38
CA SER A 90 -10.50 2.80 -6.48
C SER A 90 -9.71 3.85 -7.24
N SER A 91 -9.93 5.12 -6.87
CA SER A 91 -9.18 6.28 -7.35
C SER A 91 -7.97 6.61 -6.47
N GLU A 92 -7.65 5.75 -5.52
CA GLU A 92 -6.53 5.94 -4.60
C GLU A 92 -5.93 4.60 -4.13
N PHE A 93 -4.65 4.63 -3.77
CA PHE A 93 -3.96 3.51 -3.16
C PHE A 93 -2.78 3.97 -2.31
N ILE A 94 -2.29 3.08 -1.44
CA ILE A 94 -0.97 3.20 -0.81
C ILE A 94 -0.07 2.14 -1.42
N ALA A 95 1.03 2.55 -2.02
CA ALA A 95 2.05 1.64 -2.52
C ALA A 95 3.12 1.37 -1.44
N ILE A 96 3.48 0.11 -1.28
CA ILE A 96 4.63 -0.35 -0.51
C ILE A 96 5.54 -1.06 -1.49
N SER A 97 6.66 -0.43 -1.85
CA SER A 97 7.61 -1.01 -2.81
C SER A 97 8.86 -1.46 -2.09
N PHE A 98 9.14 -2.76 -2.13
CA PHE A 98 10.33 -3.35 -1.52
C PHE A 98 11.57 -3.03 -2.35
N ASP A 99 12.65 -2.72 -1.66
CA ASP A 99 13.93 -2.51 -2.34
C ASP A 99 14.34 -3.77 -3.11
N ARG A 100 14.76 -3.59 -4.36
CA ARG A 100 15.10 -4.70 -5.27
C ARG A 100 16.21 -5.61 -4.71
N ALA A 101 17.08 -5.07 -3.88
CA ALA A 101 18.13 -5.84 -3.21
C ALA A 101 17.60 -6.80 -2.13
N ARG A 102 16.32 -6.71 -1.77
CA ARG A 102 15.71 -7.53 -0.72
C ARG A 102 15.08 -8.83 -1.23
N TYR A 103 14.88 -8.95 -2.52
CA TYR A 103 14.35 -10.19 -3.11
C TYR A 103 15.11 -10.50 -4.41
N LYS A 104 15.09 -11.75 -4.84
CA LYS A 104 15.82 -12.18 -6.05
C LYS A 104 15.00 -11.91 -7.31
N GLU A 105 14.16 -12.84 -7.73
CA GLU A 105 13.38 -12.74 -8.95
C GLU A 105 12.01 -12.12 -8.69
N SER A 106 11.32 -12.62 -7.67
CA SER A 106 10.00 -12.15 -7.26
C SER A 106 9.81 -12.35 -5.76
N LEU A 107 8.79 -11.71 -5.18
CA LEU A 107 8.35 -12.01 -3.82
C LEU A 107 7.77 -13.43 -3.77
N PHE A 108 8.04 -14.13 -2.67
CA PHE A 108 7.57 -15.50 -2.50
C PHE A 108 6.08 -15.51 -2.12
N LEU A 109 5.28 -16.13 -2.99
CA LEU A 109 3.84 -16.22 -2.82
C LEU A 109 3.48 -17.09 -1.61
N GLY A 110 2.43 -16.73 -0.90
CA GLY A 110 1.97 -17.45 0.28
C GLY A 110 2.83 -17.25 1.53
N SER A 111 3.84 -16.37 1.50
CA SER A 111 4.68 -16.08 2.66
C SER A 111 4.38 -14.72 3.32
N LEU A 112 3.55 -13.91 2.70
CA LEU A 112 3.24 -12.56 3.18
C LEU A 112 2.49 -12.61 4.51
N ALA A 113 2.98 -11.81 5.48
CA ALA A 113 2.30 -11.49 6.73
C ALA A 113 2.49 -10.01 7.02
N LEU A 114 1.60 -9.17 6.49
CA LEU A 114 1.63 -7.73 6.64
C LEU A 114 0.63 -7.31 7.72
N THR A 115 1.11 -6.86 8.87
CA THR A 115 0.25 -6.36 9.94
C THR A 115 0.19 -4.84 9.89
N ILE A 116 -1.01 -4.31 9.74
CA ILE A 116 -1.31 -2.87 9.77
C ILE A 116 -2.07 -2.58 11.06
N LYS A 117 -1.60 -1.59 11.81
CA LYS A 117 -2.28 -1.11 13.02
C LYS A 117 -3.13 0.10 12.69
N GLY A 118 -4.29 0.17 13.28
CA GLY A 118 -5.14 1.35 13.17
C GLY A 118 -4.52 2.57 13.87
N PRO A 119 -5.01 3.77 13.53
CA PRO A 119 -4.42 5.05 13.98
C PRO A 119 -4.55 5.29 15.49
N ILE A 120 -5.48 4.62 16.15
CA ILE A 120 -5.67 4.68 17.59
C ILE A 120 -5.69 3.27 18.19
N ALA A 121 -5.36 3.13 19.45
CA ALA A 121 -5.32 1.83 20.13
C ALA A 121 -6.63 1.03 20.04
N ALA A 122 -7.78 1.71 20.00
CA ALA A 122 -9.11 1.10 19.85
C ALA A 122 -9.42 0.61 18.43
N SER A 123 -8.65 1.04 17.43
CA SER A 123 -8.88 0.64 16.02
C SER A 123 -8.42 -0.79 15.69
N GLY A 124 -7.68 -1.42 16.59
CA GLY A 124 -7.17 -2.77 16.39
C GLY A 124 -6.05 -2.86 15.35
N SER A 125 -5.86 -4.05 14.85
CA SER A 125 -4.90 -4.34 13.78
C SER A 125 -5.48 -5.36 12.82
N ILE A 126 -5.00 -5.34 11.58
CA ILE A 126 -5.31 -6.35 10.58
C ILE A 126 -4.01 -6.95 10.07
N THR A 127 -4.00 -8.26 9.91
CA THR A 127 -2.90 -8.96 9.24
C THR A 127 -3.40 -9.45 7.89
N LEU A 128 -2.61 -9.17 6.86
CA LEU A 128 -2.92 -9.45 5.47
C LEU A 128 -1.93 -10.44 4.87
N THR A 129 -2.42 -11.27 4.00
CA THR A 129 -1.64 -12.18 3.16
C THR A 129 -2.17 -12.14 1.74
N ASP A 130 -1.45 -12.73 0.82
CA ASP A 130 -1.90 -12.92 -0.56
C ASP A 130 -2.80 -14.17 -0.69
N ASN A 131 -3.66 -14.15 -1.69
CA ASN A 131 -4.61 -15.24 -1.95
C ASN A 131 -4.07 -16.32 -2.89
N SER A 132 -2.77 -16.38 -3.13
CA SER A 132 -2.14 -17.32 -4.08
C SER A 132 -2.52 -18.79 -3.84
N ASN A 133 -2.73 -19.17 -2.58
CA ASN A 133 -3.12 -20.52 -2.21
C ASN A 133 -4.62 -20.86 -2.50
N TYR A 134 -5.42 -19.88 -2.89
CA TYR A 134 -6.86 -20.02 -3.08
C TYR A 134 -7.32 -19.78 -4.51
N VAL A 135 -6.42 -19.29 -5.39
CA VAL A 135 -6.76 -19.06 -6.80
C VAL A 135 -6.33 -20.25 -7.65
N SER A 136 -7.22 -20.66 -8.55
CA SER A 136 -6.95 -21.76 -9.48
C SER A 136 -6.14 -21.33 -10.69
N SER A 137 -6.12 -20.03 -10.99
CA SER A 137 -5.37 -19.44 -12.11
C SER A 137 -4.79 -18.10 -11.71
N VAL A 138 -3.62 -17.81 -12.26
CA VAL A 138 -2.97 -16.50 -12.05
C VAL A 138 -3.69 -15.44 -12.89
N VAL A 139 -4.00 -14.31 -12.25
CA VAL A 139 -4.57 -13.16 -12.92
C VAL A 139 -3.42 -12.23 -13.35
N TYR A 140 -3.50 -11.74 -14.57
CA TYR A 140 -2.56 -10.76 -15.11
C TYR A 140 -3.29 -9.45 -15.37
N THR A 141 -2.61 -8.34 -15.12
CA THR A 141 -3.08 -7.02 -15.56
C THR A 141 -2.91 -6.87 -17.07
N ASN A 142 -3.50 -5.84 -17.65
CA ASN A 142 -3.26 -5.49 -19.05
C ASN A 142 -1.79 -5.12 -19.30
N GLY A 143 -1.08 -4.63 -18.28
CA GLY A 143 0.37 -4.43 -18.31
C GLY A 143 1.19 -5.73 -18.20
N GLY A 144 0.54 -6.91 -18.15
CA GLY A 144 1.20 -8.21 -18.10
C GLY A 144 1.76 -8.62 -16.75
N MET A 145 1.43 -7.92 -15.69
CA MET A 145 1.91 -8.22 -14.34
C MET A 145 1.01 -9.21 -13.62
N ARG A 146 1.61 -10.15 -12.89
CA ARG A 146 0.86 -11.06 -12.01
C ARG A 146 0.29 -10.30 -10.83
N VAL A 147 -0.98 -10.54 -10.55
CA VAL A 147 -1.70 -9.90 -9.44
C VAL A 147 -2.33 -10.94 -8.53
N PHE A 148 -2.14 -10.75 -7.23
CA PHE A 148 -2.81 -11.52 -6.19
C PHE A 148 -3.54 -10.56 -5.26
N GLN A 149 -4.79 -10.90 -4.92
CA GLN A 149 -5.58 -10.10 -3.99
C GLN A 149 -5.06 -10.26 -2.57
N LEU A 150 -5.01 -9.16 -1.83
CA LEU A 150 -4.74 -9.20 -0.40
C LEU A 150 -6.00 -9.54 0.37
N ILE A 151 -5.86 -10.51 1.26
CA ILE A 151 -6.93 -11.04 2.10
C ILE A 151 -6.52 -10.98 3.57
N SER A 152 -7.51 -11.01 4.46
CA SER A 152 -7.25 -11.12 5.90
C SER A 152 -6.69 -12.52 6.21
N GLY A 153 -5.47 -12.55 6.74
CA GLY A 153 -4.77 -13.80 6.97
C GLY A 153 -3.28 -13.60 7.22
N SER A 154 -2.55 -14.70 7.29
CA SER A 154 -1.10 -14.72 7.52
C SER A 154 -0.46 -15.89 6.80
N GLN A 155 0.68 -15.65 6.17
CA GLN A 155 1.48 -16.70 5.53
C GLN A 155 0.68 -17.62 4.60
N GLY A 156 -0.11 -17.00 3.72
CA GLY A 156 -0.94 -17.71 2.75
C GLY A 156 -2.18 -18.40 3.32
N ALA A 157 -2.43 -18.30 4.63
CA ALA A 157 -3.62 -18.83 5.27
C ALA A 157 -4.61 -17.70 5.61
N LYS A 158 -5.84 -17.80 5.09
CA LYS A 158 -6.89 -16.81 5.40
C LYS A 158 -7.46 -17.03 6.80
N TYR A 159 -7.78 -15.93 7.49
CA TYR A 159 -8.57 -16.00 8.70
C TYR A 159 -10.06 -16.19 8.35
N SER A 160 -10.73 -17.03 9.14
CA SER A 160 -12.18 -17.17 9.09
C SER A 160 -12.81 -16.27 10.14
N GLY A 161 -13.82 -15.49 9.76
CA GLY A 161 -14.55 -14.61 10.68
C GLY A 161 -15.85 -14.12 10.07
N SER A 162 -16.75 -13.62 10.92
CA SER A 162 -18.06 -13.14 10.50
C SER A 162 -18.01 -11.88 9.62
N THR A 163 -16.87 -11.20 9.57
CA THR A 163 -16.67 -9.96 8.81
C THR A 163 -15.92 -10.16 7.49
N THR A 164 -15.50 -11.40 7.19
CA THR A 164 -14.81 -11.74 5.96
C THR A 164 -15.66 -12.64 5.08
N THR A 165 -15.56 -12.45 3.78
CA THR A 165 -16.19 -13.33 2.78
C THR A 165 -15.44 -14.66 2.68
N SER A 166 -16.00 -15.60 1.89
CA SER A 166 -15.29 -16.83 1.52
C SER A 166 -13.93 -16.58 0.90
N ASP A 167 -13.76 -15.41 0.27
CA ASP A 167 -12.52 -14.99 -0.38
C ASP A 167 -11.52 -14.29 0.57
N GLY A 168 -11.92 -14.07 1.84
CA GLY A 168 -11.06 -13.50 2.87
C GLY A 168 -11.00 -11.97 2.89
N TYR A 169 -11.91 -11.26 2.23
CA TYR A 169 -12.01 -9.80 2.27
C TYR A 169 -13.45 -9.31 2.35
N SER A 170 -13.65 -8.02 2.68
CA SER A 170 -14.98 -7.42 2.80
C SER A 170 -15.65 -7.25 1.44
N LEU A 171 -16.89 -7.71 1.30
CA LEU A 171 -17.70 -7.55 0.08
C LEU A 171 -17.93 -6.07 -0.29
N ASN A 172 -18.14 -5.21 0.70
CA ASN A 172 -18.52 -3.82 0.48
C ASN A 172 -17.36 -2.90 0.14
N SER A 173 -16.15 -3.30 0.48
CA SER A 173 -14.95 -2.46 0.34
C SER A 173 -13.94 -3.03 -0.64
N GLY A 174 -14.23 -4.18 -1.24
CA GLY A 174 -13.30 -4.92 -2.10
C GLY A 174 -12.21 -5.63 -1.31
N SER A 175 -11.17 -6.08 -2.00
CA SER A 175 -10.00 -6.66 -1.35
C SER A 175 -9.18 -5.58 -0.64
N TYR A 176 -8.29 -5.98 0.26
CA TYR A 176 -7.40 -5.06 0.97
C TYR A 176 -6.29 -4.49 0.07
N GLY A 177 -6.19 -4.97 -1.14
CA GLY A 177 -5.23 -4.51 -2.12
C GLY A 177 -4.70 -5.61 -3.01
N TRP A 178 -3.59 -5.32 -3.68
CA TRP A 178 -2.90 -6.23 -4.58
C TRP A 178 -1.47 -6.49 -4.12
N LEU A 179 -1.01 -7.73 -4.26
CA LEU A 179 0.41 -8.09 -4.28
C LEU A 179 0.84 -8.23 -5.73
N LEU A 180 1.89 -7.51 -6.11
CA LEU A 180 2.57 -7.53 -7.40
C LEU A 180 3.96 -8.16 -7.18
N PRO A 181 4.10 -9.48 -7.22
CA PRO A 181 5.31 -10.16 -6.77
C PRO A 181 6.51 -9.87 -7.65
N ASP A 182 6.32 -9.67 -8.95
CA ASP A 182 7.39 -9.50 -9.93
C ASP A 182 8.14 -8.16 -9.76
N ILE A 183 7.45 -7.14 -9.33
CA ILE A 183 8.03 -5.81 -9.05
C ILE A 183 8.20 -5.53 -7.56
N GLY A 184 7.94 -6.53 -6.70
CA GLY A 184 8.10 -6.38 -5.27
C GLY A 184 7.23 -5.28 -4.67
N THR A 185 5.97 -5.16 -5.11
CA THR A 185 5.10 -4.06 -4.69
C THR A 185 3.78 -4.57 -4.15
N ILE A 186 3.30 -3.91 -3.11
CA ILE A 186 1.96 -4.07 -2.56
C ILE A 186 1.21 -2.76 -2.80
N LEU A 187 0.02 -2.85 -3.38
CA LEU A 187 -0.93 -1.73 -3.46
C LEU A 187 -2.05 -1.99 -2.45
N LEU A 188 -2.15 -1.16 -1.43
CA LEU A 188 -3.21 -1.25 -0.42
C LEU A 188 -4.42 -0.44 -0.85
N ASN A 189 -5.61 -0.95 -0.57
CA ASN A 189 -6.89 -0.29 -0.79
C ASN A 189 -7.30 0.53 0.44
N PRO A 190 -7.20 1.87 0.40
CA PRO A 190 -7.55 2.72 1.52
C PRO A 190 -9.02 2.56 1.96
N LYS A 191 -9.91 2.33 1.00
CA LYS A 191 -11.34 2.17 1.26
C LYS A 191 -11.65 0.95 2.13
N ALA A 192 -10.95 -0.17 1.90
CA ALA A 192 -11.09 -1.35 2.73
C ALA A 192 -10.53 -1.14 4.15
N LEU A 193 -9.39 -0.45 4.26
CA LEU A 193 -8.75 -0.15 5.53
C LEU A 193 -9.53 0.88 6.35
N SER A 194 -10.20 1.84 5.72
CA SER A 194 -11.01 2.87 6.38
C SER A 194 -12.35 2.36 6.90
N SER A 195 -12.78 1.19 6.44
CA SER A 195 -14.01 0.59 6.93
C SER A 195 -13.97 0.36 8.46
N PRO A 196 -15.12 0.41 9.15
CA PRO A 196 -15.18 0.07 10.57
C PRO A 196 -14.68 -1.35 10.83
N THR A 197 -14.15 -1.59 12.01
CA THR A 197 -13.67 -2.93 12.43
C THR A 197 -14.76 -4.00 12.30
N ALA A 198 -16.00 -3.64 12.61
CA ALA A 198 -17.16 -4.52 12.43
C ALA A 198 -17.42 -4.92 10.96
N SER A 199 -16.86 -4.18 10.01
CA SER A 199 -16.95 -4.43 8.56
C SER A 199 -15.62 -4.93 7.98
N GLY A 200 -14.71 -5.40 8.81
CA GLY A 200 -13.41 -5.95 8.39
C GLY A 200 -12.29 -4.92 8.18
N GLY A 201 -12.54 -3.63 8.42
CA GLY A 201 -11.51 -2.59 8.36
C GLY A 201 -10.83 -2.35 9.71
N ILE A 202 -10.03 -1.31 9.78
CA ILE A 202 -9.36 -0.84 11.01
C ILE A 202 -9.70 0.61 11.33
N GLY A 203 -10.74 1.17 10.71
CA GLY A 203 -11.16 2.55 10.93
C GLY A 203 -10.08 3.56 10.55
N PHE A 204 -9.29 3.26 9.54
CA PHE A 204 -8.22 4.15 9.10
C PHE A 204 -8.81 5.38 8.41
N VAL A 205 -8.64 6.55 9.00
CA VAL A 205 -9.13 7.79 8.43
C VAL A 205 -8.00 8.43 7.63
N PHE A 206 -8.14 8.40 6.31
CA PHE A 206 -7.32 9.23 5.43
C PHE A 206 -7.85 10.66 5.52
N SER A 207 -7.21 11.52 6.27
CA SER A 207 -7.54 12.94 6.30
C SER A 207 -7.01 13.63 5.04
N GLY A 208 -7.46 13.17 3.89
CA GLY A 208 -7.06 13.68 2.57
C GLY A 208 -8.08 14.59 1.91
N SER A 209 -9.08 15.08 2.62
CA SER A 209 -9.93 16.16 2.14
C SER A 209 -9.29 17.51 2.44
N ALA A 210 -8.07 17.72 2.00
CA ALA A 210 -7.50 19.04 1.92
C ALA A 210 -8.03 19.71 0.64
N THR A 211 -9.15 20.39 0.75
CA THR A 211 -9.40 21.53 -0.11
C THR A 211 -8.17 22.42 -0.12
N ALA A 212 -7.77 22.94 -1.27
CA ALA A 212 -6.53 23.65 -1.59
C ALA A 212 -6.21 24.91 -0.75
N SER A 213 -6.62 24.99 0.49
CA SER A 213 -6.46 26.14 1.38
C SER A 213 -6.07 25.79 2.83
N ALA A 214 -5.73 24.55 3.14
CA ALA A 214 -5.41 24.20 4.52
C ALA A 214 -3.92 23.89 4.72
N ALA A 215 -3.42 24.22 5.92
CA ALA A 215 -2.08 23.95 6.40
C ALA A 215 -1.57 22.52 6.06
N PRO A 216 -0.26 22.31 5.96
CA PRO A 216 0.31 21.05 5.54
C PRO A 216 -0.24 19.90 6.38
N VAL A 217 -1.09 19.09 5.76
CA VAL A 217 -1.53 17.84 6.36
C VAL A 217 -0.40 16.87 6.11
N THR A 218 0.36 16.56 7.14
CA THR A 218 1.21 15.38 7.11
C THR A 218 0.30 14.21 6.75
N PRO A 219 0.56 13.47 5.66
CA PRO A 219 -0.16 12.23 5.41
C PRO A 219 -0.04 11.41 6.69
N PRO A 220 -1.13 10.81 7.18
CA PRO A 220 -1.03 10.00 8.36
C PRO A 220 0.02 8.95 8.07
N LEU A 221 1.12 9.01 8.82
CA LEU A 221 2.10 7.94 8.81
C LEU A 221 1.31 6.68 9.17
N VAL A 222 1.10 5.81 8.21
CA VAL A 222 0.54 4.50 8.50
C VAL A 222 1.52 3.87 9.49
N PRO A 223 1.16 3.71 10.77
CA PRO A 223 2.03 2.98 11.68
C PRO A 223 1.98 1.52 11.24
N VAL A 224 2.82 1.20 10.27
CA VAL A 224 2.98 -0.15 9.78
C VAL A 224 3.94 -0.83 10.75
N SER A 225 3.40 -1.63 11.64
CA SER A 225 4.18 -2.51 12.48
C SER A 225 4.26 -3.87 11.80
N TYR A 226 5.42 -4.19 11.26
CA TYR A 226 5.67 -5.52 10.72
C TYR A 226 6.12 -6.44 11.84
N THR A 227 5.39 -7.50 12.06
CA THR A 227 5.83 -8.56 12.96
C THR A 227 6.64 -9.63 12.23
N HIS A 228 6.38 -9.88 10.96
CA HIS A 228 7.18 -10.76 10.12
C HIS A 228 7.00 -10.44 8.64
N LEU A 229 8.07 -10.12 7.96
CA LEU A 229 8.22 -10.29 6.53
C LEU A 229 9.24 -11.40 6.33
N THR A 230 8.81 -12.63 6.10
CA THR A 230 9.70 -13.69 5.68
C THR A 230 9.98 -13.51 4.19
N LEU A 231 11.12 -12.93 3.89
CA LEU A 231 11.70 -13.03 2.56
C LEU A 231 12.49 -14.33 2.48
N PRO A 232 12.42 -15.06 1.38
CA PRO A 232 13.15 -16.30 1.20
C PRO A 232 14.67 -16.11 1.21
#